data_5ea028a33a08f706c9584164ba17bb78
#
_entry.id   5ea028a33a08f706c9584164ba17bb78
#
_cell.length_a   1.000
_cell.length_b   1.000
_cell.length_c   1.000
_cell.angle_alpha   90.00
_cell.angle_beta   90.00
_cell.angle_gamma   90.00
#
_symmetry.space_group_name_H-M   'P 1'
#
loop_
_entity.id
_entity.type
_entity.pdbx_description
1 polymer ?
#
loop_
_entity_poly.entity_id
_entity_poly.type
_entity_poly.pdbx_seq_one_letter_code
_entity_poly.pdbx_strand_id
1 'polypeptide(L)'
;MNTSDFNFVFLGQSVLRYQVPLDIYDIINHIYETKYPELKPANKQLVGKIEKEHSLFFDGPPNNKMTKHNLLPQNVFQWFHEKFTHYLQWNKVVDYKMHFNSVWVNQMFEHEYNPVHVHQGTLYTGLSSVMILKLPKSFGVEYSAADAPQNGRLQILGSSSGMFANIDYQPDIKERDFYIFPYDMRHTVYPFNGPGMRRTLAANMDVEYNPIRNRGVS
;
A
#
# COMPACT_ATOMS: atom_id res chain seq x y z
N MET A 1 13.10 -31.67 0.21
CA MET A 1 13.95 -31.39 1.39
C MET A 1 13.10 -31.59 2.63
N ASN A 2 13.60 -32.30 3.59
CA ASN A 2 12.92 -32.47 4.87
C ASN A 2 13.14 -31.23 5.69
N THR A 3 12.08 -30.46 5.98
CA THR A 3 12.15 -29.14 6.65
C THR A 3 12.40 -29.23 8.16
N SER A 4 12.62 -30.46 8.70
CA SER A 4 12.87 -30.68 10.13
C SER A 4 14.30 -30.39 10.58
N ASP A 5 15.23 -30.14 9.66
CA ASP A 5 16.67 -30.14 9.97
C ASP A 5 17.27 -28.72 10.05
N PHE A 6 16.46 -27.64 9.86
CA PHE A 6 16.94 -26.27 9.98
C PHE A 6 15.87 -25.32 10.48
N ASN A 7 16.31 -24.23 11.12
CA ASN A 7 15.50 -23.09 11.48
C ASN A 7 15.83 -21.90 10.60
N PHE A 8 14.79 -21.17 10.18
CA PHE A 8 14.91 -19.95 9.38
C PHE A 8 14.63 -18.73 10.27
N VAL A 9 15.54 -17.75 10.23
CA VAL A 9 15.36 -16.46 10.91
C VAL A 9 15.44 -15.36 9.87
N PHE A 10 14.37 -14.58 9.74
CA PHE A 10 14.30 -13.43 8.86
C PHE A 10 14.57 -12.15 9.64
N LEU A 11 15.59 -11.38 9.23
CA LEU A 11 16.04 -10.17 9.93
C LEU A 11 15.65 -8.87 9.19
N GLY A 12 14.83 -8.96 8.15
CA GLY A 12 14.43 -7.83 7.33
C GLY A 12 13.02 -7.31 7.64
N GLN A 13 12.64 -6.23 6.95
CA GLN A 13 11.27 -5.75 6.94
C GLN A 13 10.35 -6.76 6.27
N SER A 14 9.09 -6.81 6.71
CA SER A 14 8.09 -7.71 6.17
C SER A 14 7.06 -6.97 5.31
N VAL A 15 6.53 -7.69 4.33
CA VAL A 15 5.33 -7.31 3.58
C VAL A 15 4.27 -8.37 3.87
N LEU A 16 3.11 -7.97 4.36
CA LEU A 16 1.98 -8.88 4.52
C LEU A 16 0.98 -8.69 3.38
N ARG A 17 0.55 -9.80 2.78
CA ARG A 17 -0.49 -9.83 1.76
C ARG A 17 -1.75 -10.44 2.30
N TYR A 18 -2.88 -9.79 2.06
CA TYR A 18 -4.22 -10.26 2.40
C TYR A 18 -5.08 -10.30 1.15
N GLN A 19 -6.15 -11.07 1.19
CA GLN A 19 -7.25 -10.98 0.24
C GLN A 19 -8.39 -10.18 0.88
N VAL A 20 -8.84 -9.13 0.21
CA VAL A 20 -9.94 -8.27 0.68
C VAL A 20 -11.25 -9.03 0.56
N PRO A 21 -12.09 -9.08 1.61
CA PRO A 21 -13.45 -9.61 1.54
C PRO A 21 -14.28 -8.90 0.46
N LEU A 22 -15.19 -9.60 -0.19
CA LEU A 22 -15.99 -9.04 -1.29
C LEU A 22 -16.82 -7.84 -0.85
N ASP A 23 -17.43 -7.91 0.31
CA ASP A 23 -18.25 -6.83 0.85
C ASP A 23 -17.45 -5.53 1.06
N ILE A 24 -16.24 -5.62 1.63
CA ILE A 24 -15.34 -4.47 1.80
C ILE A 24 -14.89 -3.92 0.45
N TYR A 25 -14.52 -4.80 -0.47
CA TYR A 25 -14.09 -4.45 -1.82
C TYR A 25 -15.20 -3.74 -2.61
N ASP A 26 -16.41 -4.28 -2.58
CA ASP A 26 -17.58 -3.73 -3.29
C ASP A 26 -18.00 -2.37 -2.72
N ILE A 27 -17.98 -2.21 -1.39
CA ILE A 27 -18.25 -0.92 -0.74
C ILE A 27 -17.26 0.15 -1.22
N ILE A 28 -15.96 -0.15 -1.22
CA ILE A 28 -14.93 0.80 -1.63
C ILE A 28 -15.09 1.21 -3.11
N ASN A 29 -15.28 0.23 -4.00
CA ASN A 29 -15.49 0.50 -5.41
C ASN A 29 -16.77 1.31 -5.65
N HIS A 30 -17.87 0.94 -4.99
CA HIS A 30 -19.14 1.65 -5.09
C HIS A 30 -19.01 3.12 -4.64
N ILE A 31 -18.34 3.39 -3.51
CA ILE A 31 -18.11 4.75 -3.04
C ILE A 31 -17.30 5.54 -4.08
N TYR A 32 -16.21 4.97 -4.58
CA TYR A 32 -15.40 5.65 -5.57
C TYR A 32 -16.19 5.96 -6.85
N GLU A 33 -16.90 5.00 -7.39
CA GLU A 33 -17.63 5.15 -8.65
C GLU A 33 -18.83 6.09 -8.55
N THR A 34 -19.52 6.10 -7.41
CA THR A 34 -20.69 6.96 -7.20
C THR A 34 -20.34 8.38 -6.81
N LYS A 35 -19.19 8.61 -6.16
CA LYS A 35 -18.76 9.93 -5.70
C LYS A 35 -17.79 10.63 -6.66
N TYR A 36 -17.20 9.92 -7.60
CA TYR A 36 -16.43 10.53 -8.67
C TYR A 36 -17.36 11.28 -9.63
N PRO A 37 -17.13 12.53 -10.01
CA PRO A 37 -15.94 13.35 -9.87
C PRO A 37 -15.94 14.34 -8.68
N GLU A 38 -16.83 14.20 -7.70
CA GLU A 38 -16.95 15.12 -6.56
C GLU A 38 -15.81 14.98 -5.54
N LEU A 39 -14.97 13.93 -5.72
CA LEU A 39 -13.88 13.61 -4.80
C LEU A 39 -12.79 14.68 -4.81
N LYS A 40 -12.20 14.94 -3.63
CA LYS A 40 -11.09 15.88 -3.52
C LYS A 40 -9.84 15.31 -4.17
N PRO A 41 -9.16 16.08 -5.05
CA PRO A 41 -7.88 15.65 -5.62
C PRO A 41 -6.81 15.47 -4.53
N ALA A 42 -6.00 14.42 -4.64
CA ALA A 42 -4.86 14.12 -3.78
C ALA A 42 -3.50 14.38 -4.43
N ASN A 43 -3.45 14.59 -5.75
CA ASN A 43 -2.23 14.72 -6.57
C ASN A 43 -1.17 15.69 -6.01
N LYS A 44 -1.57 16.80 -5.39
CA LYS A 44 -0.62 17.80 -4.86
C LYS A 44 0.23 17.29 -3.69
N GLN A 45 -0.11 16.14 -3.14
CA GLN A 45 0.54 15.56 -1.97
C GLN A 45 1.25 14.25 -2.30
N LEU A 46 1.06 13.77 -3.52
CA LEU A 46 1.57 12.50 -3.97
C LEU A 46 2.65 12.70 -5.04
N VAL A 47 3.51 11.70 -5.18
CA VAL A 47 4.57 11.70 -6.18
C VAL A 47 4.13 10.87 -7.39
N GLY A 48 4.62 11.22 -8.56
CA GLY A 48 4.37 10.45 -9.78
C GLY A 48 3.68 11.26 -10.87
N LYS A 49 3.44 10.57 -11.98
CA LYS A 49 2.64 11.07 -13.10
C LYS A 49 1.34 10.27 -13.12
N ILE A 50 0.40 10.66 -12.29
CA ILE A 50 -0.94 10.07 -12.21
C ILE A 50 -1.94 11.22 -12.18
N GLU A 51 -2.81 11.31 -13.18
CA GLU A 51 -3.75 12.42 -13.28
C GLU A 51 -4.92 12.30 -12.31
N LYS A 52 -5.36 11.06 -12.03
CA LYS A 52 -6.57 10.79 -11.24
C LYS A 52 -6.22 10.16 -9.90
N GLU A 53 -5.94 11.02 -8.94
CA GLU A 53 -5.70 10.66 -7.55
C GLU A 53 -6.71 11.40 -6.66
N HIS A 54 -7.52 10.66 -5.91
CA HIS A 54 -8.64 11.21 -5.15
C HIS A 54 -8.67 10.72 -3.71
N SER A 55 -8.83 11.65 -2.77
CA SER A 55 -8.96 11.33 -1.35
C SER A 55 -10.33 10.75 -1.01
N LEU A 56 -10.35 9.64 -0.26
CA LEU A 56 -11.53 9.11 0.42
C LEU A 56 -11.54 9.46 1.91
N PHE A 57 -10.39 9.65 2.50
CA PHE A 57 -10.20 10.10 3.86
C PHE A 57 -8.87 10.84 4.00
N PHE A 58 -8.91 11.96 4.71
CA PHE A 58 -7.72 12.69 5.12
C PHE A 58 -7.94 13.30 6.49
N ASP A 59 -7.02 13.01 7.42
CA ASP A 59 -6.98 13.58 8.77
C ASP A 59 -5.62 14.28 8.97
N GLY A 60 -5.38 15.33 8.20
CA GLY A 60 -4.13 16.06 8.23
C GLY A 60 -3.94 16.87 9.53
N PRO A 61 -2.71 17.37 9.76
CA PRO A 61 -2.41 18.18 10.94
C PRO A 61 -3.33 19.40 11.03
N PRO A 62 -3.67 19.87 12.25
CA PRO A 62 -4.65 20.95 12.49
C PRO A 62 -4.36 22.27 11.75
N ASN A 63 -3.11 22.48 11.37
CA ASN A 63 -2.68 23.70 10.67
C ASN A 63 -2.73 23.57 9.13
N ASN A 64 -3.07 22.40 8.62
CA ASN A 64 -3.27 22.24 7.18
C ASN A 64 -4.72 22.65 6.84
N LYS A 65 -4.89 23.53 5.83
CA LYS A 65 -6.21 23.97 5.35
C LYS A 65 -7.07 22.84 4.76
N MET A 66 -6.60 21.61 4.79
CA MET A 66 -7.37 20.43 4.41
C MET A 66 -8.32 20.06 5.54
N THR A 67 -9.59 20.32 5.30
CA THR A 67 -10.67 19.88 6.17
C THR A 67 -10.71 18.36 6.23
N LYS A 68 -10.87 17.80 7.42
CA LYS A 68 -11.18 16.39 7.63
C LYS A 68 -12.26 15.94 6.63
N HIS A 69 -11.95 14.90 5.90
CA HIS A 69 -12.82 14.34 4.88
C HIS A 69 -12.87 12.83 5.04
N ASN A 70 -14.04 12.30 5.28
CA ASN A 70 -14.25 10.86 5.43
C ASN A 70 -15.47 10.41 4.66
N LEU A 71 -15.27 9.54 3.68
CA LEU A 71 -16.32 8.89 2.90
C LEU A 71 -16.47 7.41 3.21
N LEU A 72 -15.53 6.84 3.98
CA LEU A 72 -15.53 5.42 4.27
C LEU A 72 -16.42 5.10 5.48
N PRO A 73 -17.25 4.06 5.42
CA PRO A 73 -18.06 3.62 6.55
C PRO A 73 -17.21 2.92 7.62
N GLN A 74 -17.75 2.84 8.83
CA GLN A 74 -17.06 2.34 10.01
C GLN A 74 -16.52 0.91 9.85
N ASN A 75 -17.26 0.01 9.19
CA ASN A 75 -16.82 -1.37 8.97
C ASN A 75 -15.58 -1.47 8.07
N VAL A 76 -15.41 -0.55 7.10
CA VAL A 76 -14.21 -0.47 6.27
C VAL A 76 -13.01 -0.02 7.10
N PHE A 77 -13.17 1.02 7.94
CA PHE A 77 -12.10 1.44 8.85
C PHE A 77 -11.73 0.36 9.85
N GLN A 78 -12.71 -0.35 10.41
CA GLN A 78 -12.46 -1.46 11.31
C GLN A 78 -11.65 -2.56 10.64
N TRP A 79 -12.00 -2.93 9.41
CA TRP A 79 -11.27 -3.92 8.64
C TRP A 79 -9.80 -3.49 8.41
N PHE A 80 -9.54 -2.24 8.01
CA PHE A 80 -8.17 -1.73 7.89
C PHE A 80 -7.44 -1.79 9.23
N HIS A 81 -8.06 -1.30 10.30
CA HIS A 81 -7.48 -1.30 11.64
C HIS A 81 -7.07 -2.71 12.09
N GLU A 82 -7.90 -3.72 11.85
CA GLU A 82 -7.59 -5.13 12.15
C GLU A 82 -6.36 -5.62 11.36
N LYS A 83 -6.24 -5.26 10.08
CA LYS A 83 -5.11 -5.71 9.26
C LYS A 83 -3.79 -5.02 9.64
N PHE A 84 -3.84 -3.72 9.94
CA PHE A 84 -2.68 -2.99 10.47
C PHE A 84 -2.28 -3.49 11.86
N THR A 85 -3.25 -3.76 12.74
CA THR A 85 -3.01 -4.40 14.04
C THR A 85 -2.30 -5.75 13.87
N HIS A 86 -2.82 -6.60 12.97
CA HIS A 86 -2.21 -7.90 12.69
C HIS A 86 -0.76 -7.77 12.18
N TYR A 87 -0.47 -6.77 11.32
CA TYR A 87 0.89 -6.48 10.87
C TYR A 87 1.83 -6.18 12.05
N LEU A 88 1.40 -5.32 13.00
CA LEU A 88 2.19 -4.97 14.18
C LEU A 88 2.39 -6.19 15.09
N GLN A 89 1.34 -6.97 15.33
CA GLN A 89 1.42 -8.21 16.12
C GLN A 89 2.36 -9.23 15.49
N TRP A 90 2.30 -9.41 14.16
CA TRP A 90 3.20 -10.29 13.42
C TRP A 90 4.67 -9.90 13.62
N ASN A 91 4.95 -8.60 13.62
CA ASN A 91 6.29 -8.05 13.87
C ASN A 91 6.58 -7.87 15.37
N LYS A 92 5.77 -8.45 16.27
CA LYS A 92 5.94 -8.41 17.73
C LYS A 92 5.99 -7.00 18.32
N VAL A 93 5.33 -6.04 17.71
CA VAL A 93 5.17 -4.70 18.26
C VAL A 93 4.00 -4.73 19.24
N VAL A 94 4.25 -4.50 20.54
CA VAL A 94 3.27 -4.72 21.61
C VAL A 94 2.78 -3.44 22.30
N ASP A 95 3.55 -2.35 22.25
CA ASP A 95 3.21 -1.07 22.90
C ASP A 95 3.16 0.03 21.83
N TYR A 96 1.97 0.29 21.31
CA TYR A 96 1.74 1.22 20.22
C TYR A 96 0.38 1.91 20.28
N LYS A 97 0.29 3.05 19.59
CA LYS A 97 -0.97 3.70 19.21
C LYS A 97 -0.99 3.87 17.71
N MET A 98 -2.17 3.72 17.11
CA MET A 98 -2.37 3.88 15.68
C MET A 98 -3.37 5.00 15.37
N HIS A 99 -3.07 5.78 14.33
CA HIS A 99 -3.96 6.82 13.84
C HIS A 99 -4.05 6.75 12.32
N PHE A 100 -5.27 6.68 11.79
CA PHE A 100 -5.46 6.83 10.36
C PHE A 100 -5.00 8.22 9.91
N ASN A 101 -4.12 8.25 8.92
CA ASN A 101 -3.61 9.46 8.33
C ASN A 101 -4.36 9.82 7.04
N SER A 102 -4.40 8.91 6.09
CA SER A 102 -5.00 9.14 4.77
C SER A 102 -5.43 7.85 4.08
N VAL A 103 -6.46 7.97 3.24
CA VAL A 103 -6.89 6.93 2.30
C VAL A 103 -7.22 7.60 0.97
N TRP A 104 -6.64 7.12 -0.12
CA TRP A 104 -6.86 7.68 -1.45
C TRP A 104 -6.87 6.60 -2.53
N VAL A 105 -7.45 6.92 -3.66
CA VAL A 105 -7.50 6.07 -4.84
C VAL A 105 -6.61 6.66 -5.93
N ASN A 106 -5.74 5.85 -6.49
CA ASN A 106 -4.95 6.12 -7.69
C ASN A 106 -5.58 5.39 -8.87
N GLN A 107 -5.90 6.11 -9.92
CA GLN A 107 -6.37 5.54 -11.18
C GLN A 107 -5.38 5.88 -12.28
N MET A 108 -4.52 4.92 -12.59
CA MET A 108 -3.46 5.04 -13.59
C MET A 108 -3.94 4.60 -14.97
N PHE A 109 -3.53 5.35 -15.99
CA PHE A 109 -3.68 5.03 -17.41
C PHE A 109 -2.33 4.72 -18.05
N GLU A 110 -2.32 4.46 -19.34
CA GLU A 110 -1.09 4.22 -20.11
C GLU A 110 -0.07 5.35 -19.92
N HIS A 111 1.21 4.98 -19.82
CA HIS A 111 2.35 5.89 -19.64
C HIS A 111 2.37 6.69 -18.31
N GLU A 112 1.41 6.43 -17.42
CA GLU A 112 1.48 6.93 -16.07
C GLU A 112 2.27 5.99 -15.16
N TYR A 113 2.89 6.53 -14.12
CA TYR A 113 3.75 5.78 -13.21
C TYR A 113 3.84 6.43 -11.85
N ASN A 114 4.22 5.64 -10.86
CA ASN A 114 4.59 6.12 -9.55
C ASN A 114 6.07 5.81 -9.31
N PRO A 115 6.96 6.82 -9.22
CA PRO A 115 8.40 6.59 -9.06
C PRO A 115 8.73 5.92 -7.73
N VAL A 116 9.97 5.52 -7.55
CA VAL A 116 10.43 5.00 -6.26
C VAL A 116 10.26 6.07 -5.18
N HIS A 117 9.48 5.75 -4.16
CA HIS A 117 9.16 6.66 -3.05
C HIS A 117 8.97 5.91 -1.74
N VAL A 118 8.81 6.68 -0.68
CA VAL A 118 8.44 6.25 0.67
C VAL A 118 7.21 7.05 1.12
N HIS A 119 6.60 6.64 2.22
CA HIS A 119 5.51 7.38 2.83
C HIS A 119 5.93 8.06 4.12
N GLN A 120 5.14 9.04 4.50
CA GLN A 120 5.10 9.64 5.83
C GLN A 120 3.68 10.13 6.09
N GLY A 121 3.28 10.14 7.35
CA GLY A 121 2.05 10.77 7.80
C GLY A 121 2.34 12.03 8.62
N THR A 122 1.55 12.25 9.65
CA THR A 122 1.87 13.22 10.70
C THR A 122 3.10 12.78 11.48
N LEU A 123 3.27 11.46 11.63
CA LEU A 123 4.48 10.84 12.17
C LEU A 123 5.36 10.29 11.03
N TYR A 124 6.66 10.17 11.29
CA TYR A 124 7.61 9.50 10.38
C TYR A 124 7.55 7.97 10.49
N THR A 125 6.91 7.46 11.54
CA THR A 125 6.73 6.04 11.80
C THR A 125 5.30 5.63 11.49
N GLY A 126 5.15 4.59 10.71
CA GLY A 126 3.83 4.10 10.33
C GLY A 126 3.86 2.99 9.30
N LEU A 127 2.68 2.65 8.84
CA LEU A 127 2.43 1.62 7.85
C LEU A 127 1.70 2.21 6.65
N SER A 128 2.15 1.86 5.47
CA SER A 128 1.46 2.10 4.21
C SER A 128 0.86 0.82 3.67
N SER A 129 -0.07 0.97 2.75
CA SER A 129 -0.72 -0.17 2.11
C SER A 129 -1.15 0.13 0.69
N VAL A 130 -1.29 -0.93 -0.10
CA VAL A 130 -1.82 -0.88 -1.46
C VAL A 130 -2.87 -1.98 -1.62
N MET A 131 -4.10 -1.61 -1.98
CA MET A 131 -5.18 -2.51 -2.36
C MET A 131 -5.42 -2.44 -3.85
N ILE A 132 -5.48 -3.58 -4.53
CA ILE A 132 -5.76 -3.65 -5.95
C ILE A 132 -7.27 -3.66 -6.17
N LEU A 133 -7.80 -2.57 -6.74
CA LEU A 133 -9.24 -2.40 -6.99
C LEU A 133 -9.65 -2.77 -8.43
N LYS A 134 -8.77 -2.54 -9.42
CA LYS A 134 -9.04 -2.89 -10.80
C LYS A 134 -7.75 -3.01 -11.57
N LEU A 135 -7.71 -3.97 -12.48
CA LEU A 135 -6.60 -4.18 -13.40
C LEU A 135 -7.10 -4.06 -14.85
N PRO A 136 -6.26 -3.55 -15.78
CA PRO A 136 -6.58 -3.59 -17.19
C PRO A 136 -6.58 -5.05 -17.69
N LYS A 137 -7.32 -5.33 -18.73
CA LYS A 137 -7.31 -6.68 -19.37
C LYS A 137 -5.93 -7.06 -19.92
N SER A 138 -5.12 -6.07 -20.27
CA SER A 138 -3.74 -6.22 -20.71
C SER A 138 -2.95 -4.98 -20.31
N PHE A 139 -1.74 -5.16 -19.83
CA PHE A 139 -0.78 -4.08 -19.59
C PHE A 139 -0.04 -3.64 -20.88
N GLY A 140 -0.39 -4.22 -22.03
CA GLY A 140 0.18 -3.87 -23.34
C GLY A 140 1.38 -4.74 -23.72
N VAL A 141 2.16 -4.23 -24.67
CA VAL A 141 3.34 -4.94 -25.18
C VAL A 141 4.47 -4.85 -24.17
N GLU A 142 5.00 -6.00 -23.79
CA GLU A 142 6.13 -6.09 -22.87
C GLU A 142 7.45 -6.00 -23.67
N TYR A 143 8.32 -5.07 -23.28
CA TYR A 143 9.63 -4.86 -23.91
C TYR A 143 10.79 -5.47 -23.12
N SER A 144 10.52 -5.93 -21.90
CA SER A 144 11.49 -6.67 -21.09
C SER A 144 11.57 -8.14 -21.52
N ALA A 145 12.49 -8.89 -20.93
CA ALA A 145 12.55 -10.32 -21.15
C ALA A 145 11.21 -11.01 -20.80
N ALA A 146 10.82 -12.02 -21.56
CA ALA A 146 9.50 -12.65 -21.45
C ALA A 146 9.22 -13.26 -20.05
N ASP A 147 10.27 -13.61 -19.32
CA ASP A 147 10.22 -14.14 -17.95
C ASP A 147 10.26 -13.06 -16.86
N ALA A 148 10.46 -11.78 -17.24
CA ALA A 148 10.55 -10.65 -16.33
C ALA A 148 9.67 -9.45 -16.78
N PRO A 149 8.34 -9.62 -16.89
CA PRO A 149 7.45 -8.55 -17.33
C PRO A 149 7.46 -7.39 -16.32
N GLN A 150 7.48 -6.14 -16.82
CA GLN A 150 7.56 -4.94 -15.99
C GLN A 150 6.31 -4.05 -16.07
N ASN A 151 5.58 -4.10 -17.18
CA ASN A 151 4.43 -3.22 -17.41
C ASN A 151 3.40 -3.28 -16.24
N GLY A 152 3.13 -2.13 -15.63
CA GLY A 152 2.15 -1.98 -14.55
C GLY A 152 2.49 -2.70 -13.23
N ARG A 153 3.70 -3.26 -13.10
CA ARG A 153 4.13 -3.98 -11.90
C ARG A 153 4.24 -3.07 -10.69
N LEU A 154 3.83 -3.59 -9.56
CA LEU A 154 4.21 -3.08 -8.24
C LEU A 154 5.53 -3.73 -7.85
N GLN A 155 6.53 -2.93 -7.51
CA GLN A 155 7.78 -3.41 -6.94
C GLN A 155 7.99 -2.79 -5.56
N ILE A 156 8.24 -3.62 -4.57
CA ILE A 156 8.54 -3.23 -3.20
C ILE A 156 10.00 -3.59 -2.96
N LEU A 157 10.81 -2.58 -2.60
CA LEU A 157 12.26 -2.68 -2.48
C LEU A 157 12.64 -2.86 -1.00
N GLY A 158 13.25 -3.98 -0.68
CA GLY A 158 13.77 -4.25 0.65
C GLY A 158 15.01 -3.42 0.99
N SER A 159 15.33 -3.34 2.27
CA SER A 159 16.52 -2.66 2.78
C SER A 159 17.76 -3.56 2.83
N SER A 160 17.60 -4.86 2.66
CA SER A 160 18.71 -5.82 2.68
C SER A 160 19.59 -5.65 1.44
N SER A 161 20.89 -5.83 1.60
CA SER A 161 21.84 -5.89 0.51
C SER A 161 22.79 -7.07 0.71
N GLY A 162 23.26 -7.65 -0.37
CA GLY A 162 24.22 -8.75 -0.33
C GLY A 162 23.84 -9.90 -1.27
N MET A 163 24.81 -10.75 -1.51
CA MET A 163 24.62 -11.96 -2.31
C MET A 163 23.63 -12.90 -1.60
N PHE A 164 22.66 -13.42 -2.35
CA PHE A 164 21.59 -14.30 -1.85
C PHE A 164 20.52 -13.59 -0.98
N ALA A 165 20.53 -12.26 -0.85
CA ALA A 165 19.44 -11.52 -0.21
C ALA A 165 18.27 -11.32 -1.17
N ASN A 166 17.04 -11.43 -0.64
CA ASN A 166 15.85 -10.96 -1.34
C ASN A 166 15.81 -9.44 -1.19
N ILE A 167 16.13 -8.72 -2.26
CA ILE A 167 16.26 -7.26 -2.26
C ILE A 167 15.02 -6.55 -2.75
N ASP A 168 14.12 -7.26 -3.41
CA ASP A 168 12.85 -6.73 -3.91
C ASP A 168 11.76 -7.81 -3.94
N TYR A 169 10.54 -7.33 -4.06
CA TYR A 169 9.34 -8.16 -4.17
C TYR A 169 8.43 -7.59 -5.26
N GLN A 170 8.25 -8.33 -6.34
CA GLN A 170 7.31 -8.03 -7.41
C GLN A 170 6.18 -9.07 -7.41
N PRO A 171 5.07 -8.82 -6.70
CA PRO A 171 3.97 -9.75 -6.67
C PRO A 171 3.27 -9.87 -8.02
N ASP A 172 2.78 -11.06 -8.33
CA ASP A 172 1.75 -11.24 -9.33
C ASP A 172 0.41 -10.72 -8.76
N ILE A 173 0.13 -9.42 -9.01
CA ILE A 173 -0.99 -8.71 -8.42
C ILE A 173 -2.32 -9.18 -9.01
N LYS A 174 -3.32 -9.33 -8.14
CA LYS A 174 -4.70 -9.66 -8.51
C LYS A 174 -5.67 -8.67 -7.88
N GLU A 175 -6.83 -8.46 -8.49
CA GLU A 175 -7.89 -7.70 -7.86
C GLU A 175 -8.22 -8.30 -6.49
N ARG A 176 -8.48 -7.44 -5.50
CA ARG A 176 -8.65 -7.77 -4.08
C ARG A 176 -7.37 -8.12 -3.33
N ASP A 177 -6.18 -8.08 -3.94
CA ASP A 177 -4.95 -8.13 -3.15
C ASP A 177 -4.77 -6.87 -2.32
N PHE A 178 -4.31 -7.03 -1.09
CA PHE A 178 -4.00 -5.95 -0.17
C PHE A 178 -2.66 -6.17 0.49
N TYR A 179 -1.72 -5.26 0.28
CA TYR A 179 -0.35 -5.33 0.78
C TYR A 179 -0.15 -4.28 1.87
N ILE A 180 0.51 -4.65 2.97
CA ILE A 180 0.91 -3.74 4.05
C ILE A 180 2.42 -3.83 4.24
N PHE A 181 3.07 -2.67 4.40
CA PHE A 181 4.51 -2.52 4.61
C PHE A 181 4.82 -1.22 5.38
N PRO A 182 6.03 -1.07 5.98
CA PRO A 182 6.42 0.14 6.69
C PRO A 182 6.52 1.36 5.78
N TYR A 183 6.38 2.56 6.35
CA TYR A 183 6.49 3.84 5.63
C TYR A 183 7.82 4.02 4.90
N ASP A 184 8.92 3.59 5.51
CA ASP A 184 10.27 3.70 4.97
C ASP A 184 10.61 2.65 3.90
N MET A 185 9.71 1.70 3.64
CA MET A 185 9.89 0.71 2.59
C MET A 185 9.66 1.35 1.22
N ARG A 186 10.71 1.45 0.43
CA ARG A 186 10.67 2.01 -0.91
C ARG A 186 9.85 1.12 -1.84
N HIS A 187 9.04 1.73 -2.67
CA HIS A 187 8.26 1.02 -3.66
C HIS A 187 7.98 1.89 -4.88
N THR A 188 7.57 1.26 -5.96
CA THR A 188 7.30 1.90 -7.25
C THR A 188 6.19 1.16 -7.99
N VAL A 189 5.53 1.85 -8.91
CA VAL A 189 4.63 1.25 -9.89
C VAL A 189 5.11 1.65 -11.27
N TYR A 190 5.48 0.64 -12.05
CA TYR A 190 5.95 0.83 -13.41
C TYR A 190 4.83 1.31 -14.34
N PRO A 191 5.15 2.12 -15.36
CA PRO A 191 4.19 2.46 -16.38
C PRO A 191 3.77 1.21 -17.18
N PHE A 192 2.69 1.34 -17.92
CA PHE A 192 2.24 0.34 -18.89
C PHE A 192 1.78 1.05 -20.17
N ASN A 193 1.64 0.31 -21.27
CA ASN A 193 1.32 0.87 -22.58
C ASN A 193 0.09 0.22 -23.22
N GLY A 194 -0.67 -0.56 -22.46
CA GLY A 194 -1.92 -1.17 -22.89
C GLY A 194 -3.14 -0.30 -22.61
N PRO A 195 -4.24 -0.56 -23.30
CA PRO A 195 -5.48 0.17 -23.08
C PRO A 195 -6.14 -0.22 -21.75
N GLY A 196 -6.85 0.74 -21.16
CA GLY A 196 -7.58 0.54 -19.92
C GLY A 196 -6.98 1.28 -18.75
N MET A 197 -7.29 0.85 -17.55
CA MET A 197 -6.82 1.50 -16.34
C MET A 197 -6.48 0.52 -15.23
N ARG A 198 -5.50 0.88 -14.41
CA ARG A 198 -5.14 0.26 -13.16
C ARG A 198 -5.64 1.15 -12.01
N ARG A 199 -6.50 0.62 -11.14
CA ARG A 199 -7.00 1.34 -9.97
C ARG A 199 -6.51 0.67 -8.70
N THR A 200 -5.95 1.47 -7.80
CA THR A 200 -5.55 1.02 -6.47
C THR A 200 -6.05 1.99 -5.41
N LEU A 201 -6.26 1.46 -4.20
CA LEU A 201 -6.43 2.29 -3.02
C LEU A 201 -5.18 2.15 -2.17
N ALA A 202 -4.69 3.27 -1.68
CA ALA A 202 -3.63 3.32 -0.67
C ALA A 202 -4.21 3.84 0.65
N ALA A 203 -3.71 3.31 1.75
CA ALA A 203 -4.06 3.78 3.09
C ALA A 203 -2.79 3.90 3.94
N ASN A 204 -2.68 5.00 4.65
CA ASN A 204 -1.58 5.31 5.56
C ASN A 204 -2.07 5.33 7.01
N MET A 205 -1.31 4.68 7.87
CA MET A 205 -1.56 4.56 9.30
C MET A 205 -0.32 5.01 10.07
N ASP A 206 -0.42 6.12 10.78
CA ASP A 206 0.63 6.55 11.71
C ASP A 206 0.70 5.60 12.91
N VAL A 207 1.91 5.23 13.31
CA VAL A 207 2.16 4.35 14.44
C VAL A 207 3.14 5.02 15.41
N GLU A 208 2.63 5.35 16.59
CA GLU A 208 3.45 5.74 17.73
C GLU A 208 3.78 4.48 18.54
N TYR A 209 5.04 4.13 18.70
CA TYR A 209 5.46 2.96 19.48
C TYR A 209 6.68 3.26 20.34
N ASN A 210 6.80 2.50 21.42
CA ASN A 210 7.96 2.59 22.32
C ASN A 210 9.03 1.57 21.92
N PRO A 211 10.15 1.98 21.27
CA PRO A 211 11.15 1.04 20.78
C PRO A 211 11.89 0.30 21.91
N ILE A 212 11.93 0.85 23.14
CA ILE A 212 12.60 0.21 24.28
C ILE A 212 11.79 -0.99 24.77
N ARG A 213 10.46 -0.83 24.90
CA ARG A 213 9.57 -1.91 25.35
C ARG A 213 9.43 -3.03 24.31
N ASN A 214 9.61 -2.71 23.05
CA ASN A 214 9.51 -3.67 21.95
C ASN A 214 10.79 -4.47 21.68
N ARG A 215 11.94 -4.11 22.27
CA ARG A 215 13.21 -4.83 22.09
C ARG A 215 13.33 -6.12 22.91
N GLY A 216 12.46 -6.38 23.84
CA GLY A 216 12.51 -7.54 24.73
C GLY A 216 11.57 -8.70 24.37
N VAL A 217 10.85 -8.60 23.28
CA VAL A 217 9.89 -9.62 22.83
C VAL A 217 10.58 -10.50 21.77
N SER A 218 11.44 -11.40 22.23
CA SER A 218 12.07 -12.45 21.40
C SER A 218 11.34 -13.78 21.52
#